data_f497176658f6b0a051fee13cd599b991
#
_entry.id   f497176658f6b0a051fee13cd599b991
#
_cell.length_a   1.000
_cell.length_b   1.000
_cell.length_c   1.000
_cell.angle_alpha   90.00
_cell.angle_beta   90.00
_cell.angle_gamma   90.00
#
_symmetry.space_group_name_H-M   'P 1'
#
loop_
_entity.id
_entity.type
_entity.pdbx_description
1 polymer ?
#
loop_
_entity_poly.entity_id
_entity_poly.type
_entity_poly.pdbx_seq_one_letter_code
_entity_poly.pdbx_strand_id
1 'polypeptide(L)'
;MTAKRIKKAAILVCAGFMALSLPGVGSTALGAPSNRETRIQEETWGRVFLSAGPKISLSYDKEGEVLEAKGLNQDGRKLLEGAGNFAGADCDTAVRRLVKRMDDKGWFRGDKNEKEMVIESEKGSVYPRADFMKEIEEAAWEAVNRSEERR
;
A
#
# COMPACT_ATOMS: atom_id res chain seq x y z
N MET A 1 -14.65 5.72 -25.16
CA MET A 1 -14.37 6.17 -23.79
C MET A 1 -14.31 4.95 -22.88
N THR A 2 -13.13 4.47 -22.64
CA THR A 2 -12.90 3.35 -21.73
C THR A 2 -12.80 3.89 -20.31
N ALA A 3 -13.86 3.72 -19.53
CA ALA A 3 -13.82 3.97 -18.12
C ALA A 3 -12.89 2.93 -17.47
N LYS A 4 -11.75 3.35 -16.98
CA LYS A 4 -10.91 2.51 -16.15
C LYS A 4 -11.65 2.25 -14.84
N ARG A 5 -12.20 1.07 -14.72
CA ARG A 5 -12.89 0.67 -13.50
C ARG A 5 -11.83 0.32 -12.44
N ILE A 6 -11.75 1.14 -11.41
CA ILE A 6 -11.19 0.68 -10.15
C ILE A 6 -12.26 -0.22 -9.55
N LYS A 7 -12.12 -1.52 -9.73
CA LYS A 7 -12.99 -2.45 -9.05
C LYS A 7 -12.60 -2.45 -7.58
N LYS A 8 -13.51 -2.06 -6.74
CA LYS A 8 -13.40 -2.35 -5.33
C LYS A 8 -13.32 -3.86 -5.21
N ALA A 9 -12.13 -4.36 -4.91
CA ALA A 9 -12.00 -5.76 -4.56
C ALA A 9 -12.86 -5.98 -3.32
N ALA A 10 -13.95 -6.71 -3.49
CA ALA A 10 -14.65 -7.27 -2.36
C ALA A 10 -13.61 -8.00 -1.52
N ILE A 11 -13.63 -7.73 -0.25
CA ILE A 11 -12.80 -8.34 0.76
C ILE A 11 -12.71 -9.83 0.46
N LEU A 12 -11.65 -10.26 -0.20
CA LEU A 12 -11.32 -11.65 -0.23
C LEU A 12 -10.77 -11.95 1.16
N VAL A 13 -11.67 -12.32 2.04
CA VAL A 13 -11.30 -12.92 3.31
C VAL A 13 -10.62 -14.21 2.96
N CYS A 14 -9.33 -14.19 2.74
CA CYS A 14 -8.52 -15.37 2.86
C CYS A 14 -8.57 -15.76 4.34
N ALA A 15 -9.69 -16.38 4.71
CA ALA A 15 -9.80 -17.10 5.94
C ALA A 15 -8.76 -18.21 5.93
N GLY A 16 -7.84 -18.15 6.85
CA GLY A 16 -7.06 -19.31 7.20
C GLY A 16 -5.65 -19.35 6.70
N PHE A 17 -4.84 -18.43 7.11
CA PHE A 17 -3.52 -18.82 7.52
C PHE A 17 -3.46 -18.71 9.04
N MET A 18 -3.81 -19.78 9.69
CA MET A 18 -3.26 -20.02 11.00
C MET A 18 -1.77 -20.13 10.80
N ALA A 19 -1.07 -19.01 10.98
CA ALA A 19 0.31 -19.11 11.33
C ALA A 19 0.33 -19.88 12.63
N LEU A 20 0.57 -21.15 12.53
CA LEU A 20 1.18 -21.87 13.63
C LEU A 20 2.49 -21.15 13.87
N SER A 21 2.46 -20.20 14.78
CA SER A 21 3.67 -19.76 15.39
C SER A 21 4.20 -20.96 16.13
N LEU A 22 5.03 -21.70 15.45
CA LEU A 22 5.92 -22.60 16.13
C LEU A 22 6.67 -21.71 17.12
N PRO A 23 6.64 -22.05 18.42
CA PRO A 23 7.50 -21.38 19.36
C PRO A 23 8.91 -21.58 18.81
N GLY A 24 9.46 -20.52 18.26
CA GLY A 24 10.75 -20.56 17.60
C GLY A 24 11.79 -21.01 18.58
N VAL A 25 12.22 -22.19 18.38
CA VAL A 25 13.41 -22.73 18.99
C VAL A 25 14.56 -21.83 18.58
N GLY A 26 15.17 -21.20 19.54
CA GLY A 26 16.54 -20.77 19.52
C GLY A 26 16.97 -20.09 18.23
N SER A 27 16.42 -18.96 17.94
CA SER A 27 17.03 -18.10 16.97
C SER A 27 18.34 -17.62 17.54
N THR A 28 19.42 -18.12 17.01
CA THR A 28 20.66 -17.36 16.98
C THR A 28 20.35 -16.16 16.10
N ALA A 29 19.80 -15.13 16.69
CA ALA A 29 19.57 -13.88 16.02
C ALA A 29 20.92 -13.23 15.76
N LEU A 30 21.50 -13.53 14.63
CA LEU A 30 22.58 -12.75 14.06
C LEU A 30 21.93 -11.46 13.53
N GLY A 31 21.96 -10.43 14.33
CA GLY A 31 21.37 -9.13 14.02
C GLY A 31 20.13 -8.84 14.85
N ALA A 32 20.28 -8.14 15.96
CA ALA A 32 19.18 -7.47 16.60
C ALA A 32 18.51 -6.54 15.56
N PRO A 33 17.17 -6.54 15.43
CA PRO A 33 16.49 -5.57 14.57
C PRO A 33 16.93 -4.18 14.99
N SER A 34 17.18 -3.32 14.02
CA SER A 34 17.55 -1.94 14.32
C SER A 34 16.43 -1.33 15.17
N ASN A 35 16.77 -0.48 16.12
CA ASN A 35 15.78 0.21 16.97
C ASN A 35 14.66 0.87 16.14
N ARG A 36 14.94 1.22 14.90
CA ARG A 36 13.98 1.79 13.97
C ARG A 36 12.92 0.78 13.52
N GLU A 37 13.33 -0.44 13.15
CA GLU A 37 12.40 -1.50 12.72
C GLU A 37 11.50 -1.95 13.87
N THR A 38 12.07 -2.10 15.06
CA THR A 38 11.32 -2.44 16.27
C THR A 38 10.29 -1.37 16.59
N ARG A 39 10.66 -0.09 16.52
CA ARG A 39 9.76 1.02 16.77
C ARG A 39 8.61 1.07 15.74
N ILE A 40 8.93 0.86 14.47
CA ILE A 40 7.90 0.80 13.42
C ILE A 40 6.89 -0.31 13.71
N GLN A 41 7.34 -1.48 14.15
CA GLN A 41 6.45 -2.59 14.48
C GLN A 41 5.55 -2.29 15.69
N GLU A 42 6.08 -1.64 16.71
CA GLU A 42 5.32 -1.27 17.91
C GLU A 42 4.27 -0.19 17.64
N GLU A 43 4.56 0.74 16.72
CA GLU A 43 3.68 1.85 16.37
C GLU A 43 2.72 1.52 15.22
N THR A 44 2.88 0.38 14.56
CA THR A 44 2.04 0.00 13.42
C THR A 44 0.62 -0.39 13.87
N TRP A 45 -0.36 0.38 13.44
CA TRP A 45 -1.78 0.09 13.63
C TRP A 45 -2.37 -0.77 12.53
N GLY A 46 -1.78 -0.71 11.35
CA GLY A 46 -2.19 -1.54 10.23
C GLY A 46 -1.35 -1.32 8.99
N ARG A 47 -1.68 -2.06 7.96
CA ARG A 47 -1.05 -1.97 6.64
C ARG A 47 -2.09 -1.93 5.55
N VAL A 48 -1.79 -1.15 4.54
CA VAL A 48 -2.55 -1.09 3.29
C VAL A 48 -1.66 -1.60 2.17
N PHE A 49 -2.19 -2.48 1.35
CA PHE A 49 -1.53 -2.99 0.17
C PHE A 49 -2.10 -2.34 -1.08
N LEU A 50 -1.23 -1.86 -1.93
CA LEU A 50 -1.55 -1.28 -3.22
C LEU A 50 -0.94 -2.15 -4.31
N SER A 51 -1.76 -2.67 -5.20
CA SER A 51 -1.34 -3.54 -6.29
C SER A 51 -1.95 -3.09 -7.61
N ALA A 52 -1.09 -2.76 -8.55
CA ALA A 52 -1.48 -2.39 -9.92
C ALA A 52 -0.38 -2.81 -10.93
N GLY A 53 0.24 -3.96 -10.68
CA GLY A 53 1.50 -4.37 -11.26
C GLY A 53 2.61 -4.19 -10.24
N PRO A 54 3.07 -2.97 -9.93
CA PRO A 54 3.84 -2.73 -8.73
C PRO A 54 3.03 -3.09 -7.49
N LYS A 55 3.65 -3.77 -6.54
CA LYS A 55 3.05 -4.12 -5.26
C LYS A 55 3.76 -3.39 -4.14
N ILE A 56 3.01 -2.63 -3.38
CA ILE A 56 3.53 -1.78 -2.30
C ILE A 56 2.71 -1.99 -1.05
N SER A 57 3.36 -2.03 0.10
CA SER A 57 2.70 -1.96 1.40
C SER A 57 3.01 -0.63 2.08
N LEU A 58 2.01 -0.06 2.72
CA LEU A 58 2.12 1.12 3.56
C LEU A 58 1.72 0.74 4.98
N SER A 59 2.65 0.84 5.91
CA SER A 59 2.35 0.71 7.34
C SER A 59 1.98 2.07 7.89
N TYR A 60 0.98 2.16 8.74
CA TYR A 60 0.50 3.41 9.33
C TYR A 60 0.31 3.29 10.83
N ASP A 61 0.34 4.44 11.49
CA ASP A 61 0.12 4.60 12.92
C ASP A 61 -1.33 4.91 13.29
N LYS A 62 -1.56 5.21 14.55
CA LYS A 62 -2.88 5.54 15.10
C LYS A 62 -3.51 6.81 14.52
N GLU A 63 -2.71 7.72 13.99
CA GLU A 63 -3.17 8.94 13.31
C GLU A 63 -3.47 8.70 11.82
N GLY A 64 -3.05 7.57 11.26
CA GLY A 64 -3.15 7.27 9.84
C GLY A 64 -1.99 7.82 9.00
N GLU A 65 -0.90 8.19 9.68
CA GLU A 65 0.33 8.61 9.04
C GLU A 65 1.19 7.41 8.65
N VAL A 66 1.84 7.48 7.50
CA VAL A 66 2.71 6.42 7.01
C VAL A 66 3.96 6.32 7.88
N LEU A 67 4.22 5.13 8.38
CA LEU A 67 5.48 4.78 9.06
C LEU A 67 6.52 4.29 8.07
N GLU A 68 6.12 3.41 7.17
CA GLU A 68 7.01 2.81 6.17
C GLU A 68 6.24 2.49 4.88
N ALA A 69 6.89 2.73 3.74
CA ALA A 69 6.47 2.25 2.43
C ALA A 69 7.47 1.22 1.94
N LYS A 70 6.99 0.03 1.57
CA LYS A 70 7.82 -1.10 1.15
C LYS A 70 7.35 -1.68 -0.17
N GLY A 71 8.27 -1.84 -1.11
CA GLY A 71 8.02 -2.57 -2.35
C GLY A 71 8.03 -4.07 -2.13
N LEU A 72 6.95 -4.76 -2.48
CA LEU A 72 6.78 -6.19 -2.28
C LEU A 72 7.25 -7.01 -3.47
N ASN A 73 7.35 -6.41 -4.64
CA ASN A 73 7.91 -7.01 -5.83
C ASN A 73 8.96 -6.08 -6.46
N GLN A 74 9.60 -6.53 -7.52
CA GLN A 74 10.64 -5.76 -8.19
C GLN A 74 10.13 -4.41 -8.71
N ASP A 75 8.95 -4.39 -9.30
CA ASP A 75 8.33 -3.16 -9.83
C ASP A 75 7.95 -2.19 -8.72
N GLY A 76 7.45 -2.71 -7.60
CA GLY A 76 7.18 -1.89 -6.40
C GLY A 76 8.44 -1.26 -5.83
N ARG A 77 9.53 -2.00 -5.75
CA ARG A 77 10.83 -1.46 -5.32
C ARG A 77 11.34 -0.37 -6.26
N LYS A 78 11.31 -0.61 -7.56
CA LYS A 78 11.69 0.39 -8.57
C LYS A 78 10.80 1.62 -8.54
N LEU A 79 9.53 1.45 -8.24
CA LEU A 79 8.60 2.58 -8.12
C LEU A 79 8.96 3.47 -6.92
N LEU A 80 9.39 2.88 -5.83
CA LEU A 80 9.81 3.61 -4.63
C LEU A 80 11.19 4.25 -4.77
N GLU A 81 12.04 3.72 -5.65
CA GLU A 81 13.33 4.34 -5.94
C GLU A 81 13.14 5.76 -6.47
N GLY A 82 13.74 6.74 -5.82
CA GLY A 82 13.61 8.14 -6.17
C GLY A 82 12.23 8.76 -5.93
N ALA A 83 11.32 8.06 -5.28
CA ALA A 83 10.00 8.59 -4.93
C ALA A 83 10.03 9.53 -3.71
N GLY A 84 11.13 9.56 -3.00
CA GLY A 84 11.27 10.30 -1.76
C GLY A 84 10.76 9.53 -0.54
N ASN A 85 10.67 10.22 0.57
CA ASN A 85 10.21 9.64 1.83
C ASN A 85 8.70 9.80 1.97
N PHE A 86 8.03 8.74 2.35
CA PHE A 86 6.59 8.72 2.64
C PHE A 86 6.28 8.78 4.15
N ALA A 87 7.28 8.52 5.00
CA ALA A 87 7.09 8.55 6.44
C ALA A 87 6.61 9.92 6.92
N GLY A 88 5.60 9.94 7.76
CA GLY A 88 4.97 11.15 8.27
C GLY A 88 3.92 11.79 7.35
N ALA A 89 3.69 11.25 6.15
CA ALA A 89 2.59 11.66 5.28
C ALA A 89 1.31 10.89 5.62
N ASP A 90 0.15 11.52 5.45
CA ASP A 90 -1.11 10.79 5.53
C ASP A 90 -1.18 9.68 4.48
N CYS A 91 -1.81 8.56 4.81
CA CYS A 91 -1.92 7.42 3.89
C CYS A 91 -2.60 7.78 2.56
N ASP A 92 -3.64 8.60 2.57
CA ASP A 92 -4.31 9.05 1.36
C ASP A 92 -3.37 9.88 0.47
N THR A 93 -2.59 10.77 1.06
CA THR A 93 -1.56 11.56 0.36
C THR A 93 -0.47 10.66 -0.21
N ALA A 94 0.00 9.69 0.55
CA ALA A 94 0.99 8.73 0.09
C ALA A 94 0.48 7.89 -1.09
N VAL A 95 -0.74 7.39 -1.00
CA VAL A 95 -1.39 6.63 -2.09
C VAL A 95 -1.56 7.49 -3.33
N ARG A 96 -2.00 8.73 -3.18
CA ARG A 96 -2.14 9.69 -4.31
C ARG A 96 -0.79 9.90 -5.02
N ARG A 97 0.28 10.08 -4.27
CA ARG A 97 1.64 10.23 -4.82
C ARG A 97 2.12 8.98 -5.55
N LEU A 98 1.86 7.81 -4.98
CA LEU A 98 2.23 6.52 -5.58
C LEU A 98 1.44 6.25 -6.86
N VAL A 99 0.15 6.45 -6.85
CA VAL A 99 -0.71 6.26 -8.03
C VAL A 99 -0.32 7.23 -9.16
N LYS A 100 -0.08 8.49 -8.83
CA LYS A 100 0.44 9.47 -9.80
C LYS A 100 1.77 9.01 -10.41
N ARG A 101 2.68 8.51 -9.59
CA ARG A 101 3.97 7.99 -10.06
C ARG A 101 3.82 6.75 -10.93
N MET A 102 2.88 5.87 -10.62
CA MET A 102 2.54 4.72 -11.48
C MET A 102 2.05 5.21 -12.84
N ASP A 103 1.20 6.22 -12.86
CA ASP A 103 0.70 6.80 -14.11
C ASP A 103 1.80 7.48 -14.92
N ASP A 104 2.65 8.27 -14.28
CA ASP A 104 3.81 8.92 -14.92
C ASP A 104 4.75 7.88 -15.58
N LYS A 105 4.88 6.70 -14.97
CA LYS A 105 5.63 5.57 -15.53
C LYS A 105 4.85 4.73 -16.56
N GLY A 106 3.62 5.09 -16.83
CA GLY A 106 2.79 4.46 -17.87
C GLY A 106 2.09 3.17 -17.46
N TRP A 107 1.99 2.87 -16.16
CA TRP A 107 1.31 1.66 -15.70
C TRP A 107 -0.18 1.61 -16.03
N PHE A 108 -0.83 2.76 -16.19
CA PHE A 108 -2.23 2.87 -16.57
C PHE A 108 -2.44 3.18 -18.05
N ARG A 109 -1.36 3.20 -18.85
CA ARG A 109 -1.45 3.43 -20.30
C ARG A 109 -1.55 2.09 -21.04
N GLY A 110 -2.51 1.96 -21.93
CA GLY A 110 -2.65 0.87 -22.89
C GLY A 110 -4.04 0.25 -22.94
N ASP A 111 -4.48 0.00 -24.16
CA ASP A 111 -5.83 -0.48 -24.49
C ASP A 111 -6.07 -1.97 -24.18
N LYS A 112 -5.05 -2.72 -23.77
CA LYS A 112 -5.14 -4.18 -23.83
C LYS A 112 -5.27 -4.90 -22.50
N ASN A 113 -5.09 -4.23 -21.41
CA ASN A 113 -5.36 -4.81 -20.10
C ASN A 113 -5.94 -3.73 -19.22
N GLU A 114 -7.19 -3.88 -18.87
CA GLU A 114 -7.77 -3.15 -17.76
C GLU A 114 -6.87 -3.41 -16.54
N LYS A 115 -5.90 -2.55 -16.35
CA LYS A 115 -5.03 -2.66 -15.19
C LYS A 115 -5.86 -2.32 -13.98
N GLU A 116 -6.31 -3.35 -13.35
CA GLU A 116 -7.08 -3.27 -12.13
C GLU A 116 -6.13 -2.86 -11.00
N MET A 117 -6.43 -1.75 -10.36
CA MET A 117 -5.76 -1.38 -9.13
C MET A 117 -6.54 -1.96 -7.96
N VAL A 118 -5.86 -2.73 -7.13
CA VAL A 118 -6.42 -3.36 -5.94
C VAL A 118 -5.82 -2.68 -4.72
N ILE A 119 -6.71 -2.24 -3.82
CA ILE A 119 -6.33 -1.68 -2.52
C ILE A 119 -6.94 -2.57 -1.45
N GLU A 120 -6.09 -3.10 -0.59
CA GLU A 120 -6.49 -4.01 0.46
C GLU A 120 -5.87 -3.60 1.79
N SER A 121 -6.56 -3.85 2.88
CA SER A 121 -5.97 -3.74 4.21
C SER A 121 -5.53 -5.10 4.73
N GLU A 122 -4.44 -5.13 5.48
CA GLU A 122 -4.02 -6.33 6.18
C GLU A 122 -5.07 -6.76 7.20
N LYS A 123 -5.29 -8.06 7.31
CA LYS A 123 -6.19 -8.61 8.34
C LYS A 123 -5.70 -8.23 9.73
N GLY A 124 -6.60 -7.72 10.55
CA GLY A 124 -6.27 -7.26 11.90
C GLY A 124 -5.83 -5.80 11.98
N SER A 125 -5.77 -5.10 10.85
CA SER A 125 -5.51 -3.66 10.85
C SER A 125 -6.59 -2.91 11.61
N VAL A 126 -6.16 -1.95 12.42
CA VAL A 126 -7.04 -1.01 13.11
C VAL A 126 -7.10 0.28 12.32
N TYR A 127 -8.29 0.77 12.04
CA TYR A 127 -8.46 2.01 11.29
C TYR A 127 -8.48 3.22 12.22
N PRO A 128 -7.72 4.26 11.92
CA PRO A 128 -7.71 5.49 12.73
C PRO A 128 -9.09 6.18 12.79
N ARG A 129 -9.88 6.01 11.75
CA ARG A 129 -11.23 6.55 11.61
C ARG A 129 -12.08 5.66 10.70
N ALA A 130 -13.39 5.79 10.83
CA ALA A 130 -14.35 4.93 10.12
C ALA A 130 -14.21 4.99 8.58
N ASP A 131 -13.92 6.17 8.05
CA ASP A 131 -13.81 6.41 6.60
C ASP A 131 -12.40 6.23 6.04
N PHE A 132 -11.45 5.76 6.84
CA PHE A 132 -10.03 5.67 6.49
C PHE A 132 -9.77 4.95 5.16
N MET A 133 -10.31 3.77 4.96
CA MET A 133 -10.13 3.02 3.70
C MET A 133 -10.82 3.70 2.53
N LYS A 134 -11.98 4.29 2.77
CA LYS A 134 -12.71 5.04 1.75
C LYS A 134 -11.91 6.26 1.27
N GLU A 135 -11.32 7.01 2.18
CA GLU A 135 -10.45 8.15 1.84
C GLU A 135 -9.25 7.74 0.99
N ILE A 136 -8.64 6.60 1.31
CA ILE A 136 -7.53 6.04 0.53
C ILE A 136 -8.00 5.64 -0.88
N GLU A 137 -9.12 4.95 -1.00
CA GLU A 137 -9.70 4.57 -2.29
C GLU A 137 -10.04 5.79 -3.14
N GLU A 138 -10.67 6.80 -2.55
CA GLU A 138 -11.01 8.07 -3.21
C GLU A 138 -9.76 8.81 -3.68
N ALA A 139 -8.73 8.88 -2.86
CA ALA A 139 -7.45 9.51 -3.21
C ALA A 139 -6.78 8.81 -4.40
N ALA A 140 -6.81 7.49 -4.43
CA ALA A 140 -6.30 6.71 -5.55
C ALA A 140 -7.10 6.97 -6.84
N TRP A 141 -8.41 6.97 -6.73
CA TRP A 141 -9.31 7.19 -7.84
C TRP A 141 -9.16 8.59 -8.44
N GLU A 142 -9.09 9.61 -7.61
CA GLU A 142 -8.84 10.99 -8.03
C GLU A 142 -7.49 11.12 -8.75
N ALA A 143 -6.45 10.45 -8.27
CA ALA A 143 -5.13 10.52 -8.88
C ALA A 143 -5.14 9.93 -10.30
N VAL A 144 -5.86 8.83 -10.52
CA VAL A 144 -6.02 8.23 -11.85
C VAL A 144 -6.81 9.16 -12.77
N ASN A 145 -7.92 9.70 -12.31
CA ASN A 145 -8.79 10.56 -13.14
C ASN A 145 -8.11 11.86 -13.53
N ARG A 146 -7.39 12.51 -12.60
CA ARG A 146 -6.67 13.74 -12.93
C ARG A 146 -5.59 13.53 -13.97
N SER A 147 -5.02 12.34 -14.04
CA SER A 147 -4.02 12.04 -15.05
C SER A 147 -4.66 11.86 -16.44
N GLU A 148 -5.89 11.38 -16.50
CA GLU A 148 -6.63 11.27 -17.76
C GLU A 148 -7.05 12.65 -18.31
N GLU A 149 -7.44 13.58 -17.47
CA GLU A 149 -7.82 14.94 -17.87
C GLU A 149 -6.66 15.76 -18.46
N ARG A 150 -5.41 15.41 -18.10
CA ARG A 150 -4.20 16.10 -18.59
C ARG A 150 -3.72 15.60 -19.96
N ARG A 151 -4.34 14.61 -20.49
CA ARG A 151 -4.01 14.02 -21.79
C ARG A 151 -4.98 14.53 -22.89
#